data_22ad637e9d91314f49f3b311e566933e
#
_entry.id   22ad637e9d91314f49f3b311e566933e
#
_cell.length_a   1.000
_cell.length_b   1.000
_cell.length_c   1.000
_cell.angle_alpha   90.00
_cell.angle_beta   90.00
_cell.angle_gamma   90.00
#
_symmetry.space_group_name_H-M   'P 1'
#
loop_
_entity.id
_entity.type
_entity.pdbx_description
1 polymer ?
#
loop_
_entity_poly.entity_id
_entity_poly.type
_entity_poly.pdbx_seq_one_letter_code
_entity_poly.pdbx_strand_id
1 'polypeptide(L)'
;ATKAPFSKDETVYAVMAADGSVTKTTVSEHLYNADGLAGVEDRSTLKNIVNTESFAEYTRNGDTLVWNTDDTDVYYKGETDRQLPISAKVTYTLDGRTAPLSELLGRSGHLVLTIDLTNHETGKVTVNGKERTIVTPLVTAVGVVLGEDAGNVNAVNGLLERAAKSSVAAFVTLPGVKKSLDGLLPEQVNGVAEYLQDSVTVEADVESL
;
A
#
# COMPACT_ATOMS: atom_id res chain seq x y z
N ALA A 1 22.31 4.69 31.50
CA ALA A 1 22.54 3.82 30.36
C ALA A 1 21.70 4.38 29.20
N THR A 2 22.33 4.67 28.07
CA THR A 2 21.61 4.99 26.83
C THR A 2 20.89 3.72 26.40
N LYS A 3 19.55 3.77 26.28
CA LYS A 3 18.78 2.65 25.71
C LYS A 3 19.25 2.37 24.28
N ALA A 4 19.18 1.11 23.87
CA ALA A 4 19.42 0.72 22.48
C ALA A 4 18.44 1.50 21.55
N PRO A 5 18.85 1.85 20.33
CA PRO A 5 17.92 2.42 19.37
C PRO A 5 16.77 1.42 19.12
N PHE A 6 15.53 1.91 19.12
CA PHE A 6 14.36 1.08 18.79
C PHE A 6 14.17 1.01 17.27
N SER A 7 13.57 -0.07 16.81
CA SER A 7 13.10 -0.18 15.43
C SER A 7 11.63 0.26 15.34
N LYS A 8 11.26 0.80 14.18
CA LYS A 8 9.90 1.21 13.87
C LYS A 8 9.57 0.75 12.45
N ASP A 9 8.53 -0.06 12.33
CA ASP A 9 7.96 -0.50 11.07
C ASP A 9 6.60 0.16 10.87
N GLU A 10 6.38 0.70 9.68
CA GLU A 10 5.13 1.39 9.33
C GLU A 10 4.43 0.68 8.17
N THR A 11 3.12 0.46 8.31
CA THR A 11 2.25 -0.02 7.23
C THR A 11 1.09 0.96 7.05
N VAL A 12 0.93 1.47 5.84
CA VAL A 12 -0.15 2.39 5.48
C VAL A 12 -1.24 1.66 4.73
N TYR A 13 -2.47 1.76 5.23
CA TYR A 13 -3.67 1.21 4.59
C TYR A 13 -4.52 2.35 4.03
N ALA A 14 -4.82 2.30 2.74
CA ALA A 14 -5.74 3.22 2.10
C ALA A 14 -6.96 2.45 1.58
N VAL A 15 -8.15 2.96 1.92
CA VAL A 15 -9.40 2.50 1.33
C VAL A 15 -9.76 3.48 0.23
N MET A 16 -9.98 2.96 -0.97
CA MET A 16 -10.33 3.76 -2.14
C MET A 16 -11.75 3.44 -2.57
N ALA A 17 -12.49 4.46 -2.96
CA ALA A 17 -13.75 4.30 -3.66
C ALA A 17 -13.49 3.83 -5.11
N ALA A 18 -14.55 3.36 -5.78
CA ALA A 18 -14.44 2.85 -7.14
C ALA A 18 -13.99 3.90 -8.18
N ASP A 19 -14.12 5.19 -7.88
CA ASP A 19 -13.61 6.29 -8.71
C ASP A 19 -12.10 6.58 -8.48
N GLY A 20 -11.46 5.83 -7.58
CA GLY A 20 -10.05 6.00 -7.23
C GLY A 20 -9.79 7.02 -6.12
N SER A 21 -10.82 7.67 -5.58
CA SER A 21 -10.65 8.59 -4.45
C SER A 21 -10.35 7.84 -3.16
N VAL A 22 -9.38 8.33 -2.38
CA VAL A 22 -9.05 7.78 -1.05
C VAL A 22 -10.10 8.25 -0.06
N THR A 23 -10.80 7.30 0.56
CA THR A 23 -11.86 7.58 1.53
C THR A 23 -11.37 7.50 2.97
N LYS A 24 -10.33 6.70 3.23
CA LYS A 24 -9.75 6.54 4.55
C LYS A 24 -8.29 6.12 4.45
N THR A 25 -7.44 6.71 5.28
CA THR A 25 -6.05 6.27 5.46
C THR A 25 -5.82 5.92 6.93
N THR A 26 -5.35 4.70 7.16
CA THR A 26 -4.96 4.20 8.48
C THR A 26 -3.49 3.80 8.43
N VAL A 27 -2.73 4.20 9.42
CA VAL A 27 -1.33 3.80 9.57
C VAL A 27 -1.22 2.87 10.76
N SER A 28 -0.60 1.72 10.57
CA SER A 28 -0.25 0.77 11.62
C SER A 28 1.25 0.83 11.84
N GLU A 29 1.63 0.98 13.09
CA GLU A 29 3.01 1.10 13.53
C GLU A 29 3.36 -0.06 14.46
N HIS A 30 4.56 -0.62 14.27
CA HIS A 30 5.16 -1.56 15.19
C HIS A 30 6.47 -0.99 15.70
N LEU A 31 6.56 -0.82 17.02
CA LEU A 31 7.78 -0.43 17.71
C LEU A 31 8.38 -1.66 18.38
N TYR A 32 9.70 -1.81 18.27
CA TYR A 32 10.43 -2.89 18.94
C TYR A 32 11.71 -2.36 19.59
N ASN A 33 11.92 -2.76 20.86
CA ASN A 33 13.18 -2.55 21.56
C ASN A 33 13.43 -3.71 22.55
N ALA A 34 14.54 -4.42 22.39
CA ALA A 34 14.90 -5.55 23.25
C ALA A 34 15.01 -5.19 24.74
N ASP A 35 15.32 -3.93 25.06
CA ASP A 35 15.44 -3.40 26.43
C ASP A 35 14.10 -2.84 26.97
N GLY A 36 12.98 -3.09 26.29
CA GLY A 36 11.67 -2.55 26.58
C GLY A 36 11.46 -1.12 26.10
N LEU A 37 10.20 -0.72 25.98
CA LEU A 37 9.77 0.55 25.38
C LEU A 37 9.50 1.65 26.42
N ALA A 38 9.61 1.38 27.74
CA ALA A 38 9.39 2.39 28.76
C ALA A 38 10.29 3.63 28.56
N GLY A 39 9.67 4.79 28.34
CA GLY A 39 10.36 6.07 28.13
C GLY A 39 11.04 6.21 26.76
N VAL A 40 10.74 5.32 25.79
CA VAL A 40 11.15 5.50 24.40
C VAL A 40 10.27 6.59 23.77
N GLU A 41 10.91 7.56 23.13
CA GLU A 41 10.26 8.64 22.42
C GLU A 41 10.04 8.24 20.97
N ASP A 42 8.80 8.08 20.57
CA ASP A 42 8.37 7.85 19.20
C ASP A 42 7.78 9.12 18.59
N ARG A 43 8.16 9.47 17.38
CA ARG A 43 7.56 10.60 16.65
C ARG A 43 6.39 10.11 15.80
N SER A 44 5.21 10.67 16.09
CA SER A 44 4.00 10.34 15.35
C SER A 44 3.06 11.55 15.23
N THR A 45 2.66 11.85 14.00
CA THR A 45 1.65 12.88 13.68
C THR A 45 0.25 12.29 13.55
N LEU A 46 0.09 11.00 13.80
CA LEU A 46 -1.20 10.30 13.67
C LEU A 46 -2.24 10.84 14.64
N LYS A 47 -3.49 10.80 14.22
CA LYS A 47 -4.68 11.12 15.02
C LYS A 47 -5.38 9.81 15.43
N ASN A 48 -6.24 9.89 16.46
CA ASN A 48 -7.06 8.76 16.90
C ASN A 48 -6.24 7.47 17.13
N ILE A 49 -5.11 7.62 17.83
CA ILE A 49 -4.19 6.52 18.10
C ILE A 49 -4.82 5.49 19.02
N VAL A 50 -4.76 4.23 18.64
CA VAL A 50 -5.24 3.08 19.40
C VAL A 50 -4.15 2.02 19.44
N ASN A 51 -3.78 1.55 20.66
CA ASN A 51 -2.97 0.36 20.83
C ASN A 51 -3.81 -0.86 20.42
N THR A 52 -3.25 -1.75 19.59
CA THR A 52 -4.01 -2.85 19.00
C THR A 52 -3.79 -4.20 19.67
N GLU A 53 -2.71 -4.34 20.46
CA GLU A 53 -2.28 -5.63 21.01
C GLU A 53 -2.24 -5.65 22.54
N SER A 54 -2.17 -4.47 23.19
CA SER A 54 -2.08 -4.39 24.64
C SER A 54 -2.88 -3.22 25.20
N PHE A 55 -2.92 -3.08 26.53
CA PHE A 55 -3.52 -1.96 27.24
C PHE A 55 -2.50 -0.88 27.64
N ALA A 56 -1.28 -0.96 27.09
CA ALA A 56 -0.26 0.04 27.37
C ALA A 56 -0.74 1.44 26.92
N GLU A 57 -0.64 2.39 27.84
CA GLU A 57 -0.99 3.77 27.59
C GLU A 57 0.24 4.55 27.11
N TYR A 58 0.01 5.66 26.47
CA TYR A 58 1.05 6.61 26.06
C TYR A 58 0.77 8.01 26.58
N THR A 59 1.82 8.78 26.77
CA THR A 59 1.73 10.24 26.94
C THR A 59 2.13 10.91 25.63
N ARG A 60 1.44 11.99 25.28
CA ARG A 60 1.69 12.74 24.04
C ARG A 60 2.13 14.17 24.36
N ASN A 61 3.25 14.58 23.78
CA ASN A 61 3.71 15.96 23.79
C ASN A 61 4.01 16.41 22.34
N GLY A 62 3.06 17.16 21.75
CA GLY A 62 3.12 17.51 20.33
C GLY A 62 3.10 16.26 19.45
N ASP A 63 4.16 16.07 18.67
CA ASP A 63 4.35 14.91 17.79
C ASP A 63 5.14 13.77 18.44
N THR A 64 5.46 13.87 19.75
CA THR A 64 6.19 12.83 20.47
C THR A 64 5.23 12.02 21.31
N LEU A 65 5.27 10.70 21.14
CA LEU A 65 4.60 9.70 21.97
C LEU A 65 5.62 9.02 22.88
N VAL A 66 5.29 8.86 24.14
CA VAL A 66 6.09 8.08 25.10
C VAL A 66 5.20 6.98 25.65
N TRP A 67 5.54 5.73 25.36
CA TRP A 67 4.80 4.56 25.82
C TRP A 67 5.20 4.21 27.26
N ASN A 68 4.19 3.94 28.10
CA ASN A 68 4.37 3.58 29.51
C ASN A 68 4.30 2.05 29.67
N THR A 69 5.25 1.34 29.07
CA THR A 69 5.30 -0.13 29.13
C THR A 69 6.73 -0.64 29.13
N ASP A 70 6.97 -1.72 29.86
CA ASP A 70 8.23 -2.47 29.81
C ASP A 70 8.21 -3.53 28.69
N ASP A 71 7.11 -3.68 27.94
CA ASP A 71 7.03 -4.60 26.82
C ASP A 71 8.08 -4.24 25.76
N THR A 72 8.58 -5.27 25.09
CA THR A 72 9.54 -5.11 23.98
C THR A 72 8.89 -4.62 22.70
N ASP A 73 7.58 -4.85 22.57
CA ASP A 73 6.79 -4.58 21.39
C ASP A 73 5.57 -3.72 21.72
N VAL A 74 5.29 -2.75 20.87
CA VAL A 74 4.04 -2.01 20.87
C VAL A 74 3.50 -1.91 19.45
N TYR A 75 2.25 -2.32 19.28
CA TYR A 75 1.50 -2.19 18.04
C TYR A 75 0.38 -1.17 18.21
N TYR A 76 0.41 -0.13 17.42
CA TYR A 76 -0.66 0.86 17.43
C TYR A 76 -1.07 1.27 16.03
N LYS A 77 -2.26 1.80 15.89
CA LYS A 77 -2.77 2.36 14.64
C LYS A 77 -3.32 3.75 14.88
N GLY A 78 -3.30 4.55 13.84
CA GLY A 78 -3.89 5.88 13.84
C GLY A 78 -4.34 6.29 12.44
N GLU A 79 -4.92 7.46 12.33
CA GLU A 79 -5.41 8.04 11.08
C GLU A 79 -4.51 9.21 10.67
N THR A 80 -4.41 9.43 9.37
CA THR A 80 -3.67 10.57 8.81
C THR A 80 -4.41 11.19 7.64
N ASP A 81 -4.31 12.52 7.51
CA ASP A 81 -4.78 13.28 6.34
C ASP A 81 -3.61 13.61 5.39
N ARG A 82 -2.41 13.07 5.66
CA ARG A 82 -1.25 13.31 4.80
C ARG A 82 -1.46 12.64 3.44
N GLN A 83 -0.94 13.29 2.41
CA GLN A 83 -0.89 12.67 1.08
C GLN A 83 -0.09 11.39 1.15
N LEU A 84 -0.63 10.33 0.53
CA LEU A 84 0.05 9.04 0.46
C LEU A 84 1.34 9.15 -0.37
N PRO A 85 2.39 8.43 0.01
CA PRO A 85 3.61 8.34 -0.79
C PRO A 85 3.37 7.64 -2.14
N ILE A 86 2.32 6.81 -2.22
CA ILE A 86 1.86 6.16 -3.46
C ILE A 86 0.52 6.78 -3.85
N SER A 87 0.40 7.23 -5.10
CA SER A 87 -0.89 7.55 -5.70
C SER A 87 -1.32 6.45 -6.66
N ALA A 88 -2.64 6.30 -6.81
CA ALA A 88 -3.24 5.36 -7.73
C ALA A 88 -4.15 6.10 -8.73
N LYS A 89 -4.12 5.66 -9.99
CA LYS A 89 -5.05 6.08 -11.01
C LYS A 89 -5.82 4.86 -11.50
N VAL A 90 -7.15 4.92 -11.36
CA VAL A 90 -8.03 3.84 -11.77
C VAL A 90 -8.57 4.11 -13.18
N THR A 91 -8.50 3.11 -14.05
CA THR A 91 -9.00 3.17 -15.42
C THR A 91 -9.95 2.00 -15.64
N TYR A 92 -11.11 2.29 -16.18
CA TYR A 92 -12.15 1.31 -16.53
C TYR A 92 -12.26 1.21 -18.05
N THR A 93 -12.25 -0.02 -18.55
CA THR A 93 -12.49 -0.33 -19.96
C THR A 93 -13.56 -1.42 -20.04
N LEU A 94 -14.66 -1.16 -20.72
CA LEU A 94 -15.75 -2.11 -20.92
C LEU A 94 -15.87 -2.41 -22.42
N ASP A 95 -15.77 -3.68 -22.80
CA ASP A 95 -15.77 -4.15 -24.20
C ASP A 95 -14.79 -3.36 -25.08
N GLY A 96 -13.59 -3.05 -24.54
CA GLY A 96 -12.54 -2.31 -25.26
C GLY A 96 -12.73 -0.79 -25.28
N ARG A 97 -13.81 -0.25 -24.71
CA ARG A 97 -14.05 1.18 -24.60
C ARG A 97 -13.66 1.70 -23.21
N THR A 98 -12.69 2.57 -23.13
CA THR A 98 -12.34 3.29 -21.89
C THR A 98 -13.30 4.46 -21.69
N ALA A 99 -13.89 4.54 -20.48
CA ALA A 99 -14.77 5.62 -20.08
C ALA A 99 -14.74 5.83 -18.56
N PRO A 100 -15.16 7.01 -18.06
CA PRO A 100 -15.37 7.21 -16.63
C PRO A 100 -16.40 6.20 -16.09
N LEU A 101 -16.20 5.76 -14.83
CA LEU A 101 -17.10 4.81 -14.19
C LEU A 101 -18.58 5.24 -14.27
N SER A 102 -18.86 6.53 -14.10
CA SER A 102 -20.23 7.09 -14.17
C SER A 102 -20.96 6.83 -15.49
N GLU A 103 -20.23 6.66 -16.59
CA GLU A 103 -20.79 6.31 -17.90
C GLU A 103 -20.99 4.81 -18.11
N LEU A 104 -20.36 4.00 -17.27
CA LEU A 104 -20.38 2.54 -17.37
C LEU A 104 -21.36 1.90 -16.40
N LEU A 105 -21.82 2.63 -15.37
CA LEU A 105 -22.77 2.12 -14.38
C LEU A 105 -24.05 1.55 -15.04
N GLY A 106 -24.46 0.38 -14.58
CA GLY A 106 -25.61 -0.37 -15.08
C GLY A 106 -25.41 -1.03 -16.44
N ARG A 107 -24.19 -1.04 -16.98
CA ARG A 107 -23.85 -1.75 -18.23
C ARG A 107 -23.26 -3.12 -17.92
N SER A 108 -23.53 -4.06 -18.81
CA SER A 108 -22.93 -5.39 -18.85
C SER A 108 -21.81 -5.44 -19.88
N GLY A 109 -20.87 -6.37 -19.72
CA GLY A 109 -19.82 -6.61 -20.70
C GLY A 109 -18.53 -7.12 -20.06
N HIS A 110 -17.47 -7.19 -20.86
CA HIS A 110 -16.12 -7.55 -20.38
C HIS A 110 -15.42 -6.31 -19.83
N LEU A 111 -15.23 -6.29 -18.50
CA LEU A 111 -14.57 -5.23 -17.76
C LEU A 111 -13.09 -5.50 -17.66
N VAL A 112 -12.27 -4.50 -17.95
CA VAL A 112 -10.85 -4.45 -17.61
C VAL A 112 -10.64 -3.25 -16.68
N LEU A 113 -10.29 -3.53 -15.44
CA LEU A 113 -9.93 -2.55 -14.41
C LEU A 113 -8.42 -2.49 -14.30
N THR A 114 -7.84 -1.34 -14.55
CA THR A 114 -6.40 -1.10 -14.40
C THR A 114 -6.15 -0.05 -13.33
N ILE A 115 -5.21 -0.34 -12.42
CA ILE A 115 -4.77 0.57 -11.37
C ILE A 115 -3.30 0.86 -11.58
N ASP A 116 -2.98 2.07 -12.03
CA ASP A 116 -1.62 2.55 -12.19
C ASP A 116 -1.15 3.18 -10.88
N LEU A 117 0.00 2.73 -10.38
CA LEU A 117 0.58 3.16 -9.13
C LEU A 117 1.78 4.06 -9.39
N THR A 118 1.85 5.18 -8.70
CA THR A 118 2.99 6.11 -8.79
C THR A 118 3.59 6.35 -7.41
N ASN A 119 4.88 6.05 -7.28
CA ASN A 119 5.64 6.31 -6.06
C ASN A 119 6.26 7.71 -6.14
N HIS A 120 5.94 8.56 -5.17
CA HIS A 120 6.41 9.95 -5.08
C HIS A 120 7.62 10.12 -4.15
N GLU A 121 7.96 9.07 -3.37
CA GLU A 121 9.11 9.11 -2.45
C GLU A 121 10.39 8.81 -3.21
N THR A 122 11.21 9.84 -3.38
CA THR A 122 12.46 9.72 -4.13
C THR A 122 13.66 10.13 -3.27
N GLY A 123 14.79 9.48 -3.53
CA GLY A 123 16.07 9.80 -2.92
C GLY A 123 17.18 9.91 -3.98
N LYS A 124 18.29 10.52 -3.61
CA LYS A 124 19.47 10.60 -4.45
C LYS A 124 20.53 9.64 -3.93
N VAL A 125 21.12 8.86 -4.83
CA VAL A 125 22.21 7.94 -4.54
C VAL A 125 23.34 8.13 -5.54
N THR A 126 24.58 7.87 -5.10
CA THR A 126 25.73 7.87 -6.01
C THR A 126 26.11 6.45 -6.35
N VAL A 127 25.96 6.08 -7.61
CA VAL A 127 26.35 4.76 -8.13
C VAL A 127 27.47 4.95 -9.18
N ASN A 128 28.61 4.30 -8.98
CA ASN A 128 29.77 4.41 -9.87
C ASN A 128 30.18 5.88 -10.17
N GLY A 129 30.15 6.72 -9.11
CA GLY A 129 30.52 8.15 -9.22
C GLY A 129 29.50 9.04 -9.90
N LYS A 130 28.31 8.53 -10.26
CA LYS A 130 27.22 9.31 -10.85
C LYS A 130 26.02 9.39 -9.90
N GLU A 131 25.52 10.60 -9.69
CA GLU A 131 24.28 10.80 -8.95
C GLU A 131 23.09 10.27 -9.76
N ARG A 132 22.22 9.50 -9.10
CA ARG A 132 20.96 8.99 -9.65
C ARG A 132 19.82 9.26 -8.69
N THR A 133 18.66 9.56 -9.23
CA THR A 133 17.42 9.60 -8.46
C THR A 133 16.79 8.22 -8.51
N ILE A 134 16.51 7.67 -7.33
CA ILE A 134 15.80 6.40 -7.16
C ILE A 134 14.54 6.63 -6.33
N VAL A 135 13.56 5.75 -6.45
CA VAL A 135 12.42 5.75 -5.53
C VAL A 135 12.76 5.00 -4.26
N THR A 136 12.20 5.42 -3.13
CA THR A 136 12.22 4.63 -1.89
C THR A 136 11.39 3.37 -2.12
N PRO A 137 11.95 2.16 -1.93
CA PRO A 137 11.19 0.93 -2.11
C PRO A 137 10.06 0.85 -1.07
N LEU A 138 8.81 0.95 -1.53
CA LEU A 138 7.62 0.81 -0.70
C LEU A 138 6.84 -0.41 -1.18
N VAL A 139 6.79 -1.45 -0.35
CA VAL A 139 5.96 -2.62 -0.64
C VAL A 139 4.51 -2.18 -0.64
N THR A 140 3.83 -2.36 -1.77
CA THR A 140 2.45 -1.94 -1.97
C THR A 140 1.59 -3.17 -2.25
N ALA A 141 0.59 -3.41 -1.41
CA ALA A 141 -0.43 -4.41 -1.63
C ALA A 141 -1.71 -3.73 -2.12
N VAL A 142 -2.32 -4.28 -3.18
CA VAL A 142 -3.59 -3.79 -3.74
C VAL A 142 -4.60 -4.91 -3.68
N GLY A 143 -5.76 -4.63 -3.09
CA GLY A 143 -6.91 -5.52 -3.08
C GLY A 143 -8.07 -4.94 -3.89
N VAL A 144 -8.62 -5.70 -4.81
CA VAL A 144 -9.82 -5.35 -5.57
C VAL A 144 -10.92 -6.35 -5.22
N VAL A 145 -12.04 -5.84 -4.73
CA VAL A 145 -13.21 -6.65 -4.38
C VAL A 145 -14.27 -6.44 -5.44
N LEU A 146 -14.68 -7.53 -6.08
CA LEU A 146 -15.78 -7.56 -7.04
C LEU A 146 -16.96 -8.33 -6.45
N GLY A 147 -18.18 -7.81 -6.64
CA GLY A 147 -19.41 -8.44 -6.15
C GLY A 147 -19.83 -9.68 -6.92
N GLU A 148 -20.99 -10.23 -6.57
CA GLU A 148 -21.54 -11.47 -7.16
C GLU A 148 -21.94 -11.30 -8.64
N ASP A 149 -22.14 -10.07 -9.11
CA ASP A 149 -22.45 -9.75 -10.51
C ASP A 149 -21.23 -9.83 -11.45
N ALA A 150 -20.03 -10.10 -10.91
CA ALA A 150 -18.81 -10.26 -11.67
C ALA A 150 -18.46 -11.76 -11.82
N GLY A 151 -18.57 -12.27 -13.03
CA GLY A 151 -18.14 -13.61 -13.45
C GLY A 151 -16.74 -13.61 -14.07
N ASN A 152 -16.17 -14.81 -14.27
CA ASN A 152 -14.89 -15.02 -14.98
C ASN A 152 -13.75 -14.10 -14.52
N VAL A 153 -13.72 -13.76 -13.24
CA VAL A 153 -12.72 -12.85 -12.67
C VAL A 153 -11.32 -13.42 -12.84
N ASN A 154 -10.41 -12.61 -13.37
CA ASN A 154 -9.00 -12.88 -13.56
C ASN A 154 -8.15 -11.75 -12.96
N ALA A 155 -7.20 -12.09 -12.10
CA ALA A 155 -6.19 -11.17 -11.58
C ALA A 155 -4.89 -11.37 -12.36
N VAL A 156 -4.59 -10.47 -13.30
CA VAL A 156 -3.40 -10.59 -14.16
C VAL A 156 -2.12 -10.45 -13.31
N ASN A 157 -1.35 -11.54 -13.18
CA ASN A 157 -0.17 -11.63 -12.30
C ASN A 157 -0.47 -11.34 -10.81
N GLY A 158 -1.71 -11.56 -10.38
CA GLY A 158 -2.16 -11.43 -8.99
C GLY A 158 -2.68 -12.75 -8.44
N LEU A 159 -3.07 -12.72 -7.18
CA LEU A 159 -3.77 -13.81 -6.51
C LEU A 159 -5.27 -13.54 -6.58
N LEU A 160 -6.05 -14.59 -6.83
CA LEU A 160 -7.51 -14.51 -6.83
C LEU A 160 -8.07 -15.44 -5.77
N GLU A 161 -8.82 -14.88 -4.84
CA GLU A 161 -9.61 -15.63 -3.87
C GLU A 161 -11.10 -15.43 -4.13
N ARG A 162 -11.87 -16.52 -4.13
CA ARG A 162 -13.31 -16.51 -4.36
C ARG A 162 -14.05 -16.84 -3.06
N ALA A 163 -14.96 -15.97 -2.68
CA ALA A 163 -15.93 -16.17 -1.62
C ALA A 163 -17.34 -16.38 -2.23
N ALA A 164 -18.31 -16.73 -1.40
CA ALA A 164 -19.66 -17.07 -1.89
C ALA A 164 -20.36 -15.94 -2.64
N LYS A 165 -20.02 -14.66 -2.33
CA LYS A 165 -20.68 -13.47 -2.88
C LYS A 165 -19.70 -12.42 -3.40
N SER A 166 -18.43 -12.75 -3.51
CA SER A 166 -17.40 -11.82 -3.98
C SER A 166 -16.16 -12.54 -4.46
N SER A 167 -15.39 -11.87 -5.29
CA SER A 167 -14.04 -12.27 -5.66
C SER A 167 -13.06 -11.20 -5.19
N VAL A 168 -11.94 -11.60 -4.60
CA VAL A 168 -10.89 -10.69 -4.16
C VAL A 168 -9.65 -10.96 -4.98
N ALA A 169 -9.26 -9.98 -5.80
CA ALA A 169 -7.99 -9.98 -6.49
C ALA A 169 -6.95 -9.23 -5.65
N ALA A 170 -5.82 -9.86 -5.36
CA ALA A 170 -4.77 -9.30 -4.53
C ALA A 170 -3.44 -9.27 -5.28
N PHE A 171 -2.72 -8.15 -5.13
CA PHE A 171 -1.45 -7.91 -5.79
C PHE A 171 -0.44 -7.38 -4.78
N VAL A 172 0.82 -7.72 -4.97
CA VAL A 172 1.94 -7.13 -4.22
C VAL A 172 2.96 -6.62 -5.23
N THR A 173 3.37 -5.37 -5.08
CA THR A 173 4.31 -4.73 -6.00
C THR A 173 5.20 -3.70 -5.29
N LEU A 174 6.20 -3.19 -6.01
CA LEU A 174 7.15 -2.15 -5.59
C LEU A 174 7.16 -1.03 -6.63
N PRO A 175 6.19 -0.11 -6.61
CA PRO A 175 6.03 0.90 -7.65
C PRO A 175 7.28 1.78 -7.82
N GLY A 176 7.70 1.98 -9.07
CA GLY A 176 8.85 2.80 -9.48
C GLY A 176 10.21 2.12 -9.31
N VAL A 177 10.31 0.99 -8.62
CA VAL A 177 11.59 0.32 -8.36
C VAL A 177 12.21 -0.21 -9.64
N LYS A 178 11.42 -0.80 -10.55
CA LYS A 178 11.91 -1.28 -11.85
C LYS A 178 12.65 -0.18 -12.62
N LYS A 179 12.06 1.00 -12.71
CA LYS A 179 12.66 2.17 -13.37
C LYS A 179 13.93 2.66 -12.66
N SER A 180 13.96 2.60 -11.33
CA SER A 180 15.14 2.97 -10.53
C SER A 180 16.32 2.03 -10.76
N LEU A 181 16.05 0.76 -11.06
CA LEU A 181 17.04 -0.29 -11.30
C LEU A 181 17.42 -0.45 -12.77
N ASP A 182 16.79 0.32 -13.67
CA ASP A 182 17.05 0.24 -15.11
C ASP A 182 18.54 0.50 -15.44
N GLY A 183 19.11 -0.43 -16.22
CA GLY A 183 20.55 -0.45 -16.56
C GLY A 183 21.47 -0.79 -15.39
N LEU A 184 20.95 -1.22 -14.23
CA LEU A 184 21.74 -1.69 -13.07
C LEU A 184 21.63 -3.20 -12.87
N LEU A 185 20.55 -3.82 -13.33
CA LEU A 185 20.32 -5.25 -13.16
C LEU A 185 20.98 -6.03 -14.30
N PRO A 186 21.71 -7.11 -14.00
CA PRO A 186 22.14 -8.06 -15.00
C PRO A 186 20.93 -8.71 -15.70
N GLU A 187 21.06 -9.07 -16.99
CA GLU A 187 19.99 -9.71 -17.78
C GLU A 187 19.42 -10.99 -17.14
N GLN A 188 20.22 -11.65 -16.27
CA GLN A 188 19.82 -12.88 -15.58
C GLN A 188 18.77 -12.66 -14.49
N VAL A 189 18.47 -11.42 -14.10
CA VAL A 189 17.51 -11.08 -13.01
C VAL A 189 16.13 -10.68 -13.55
N ASN A 190 15.88 -10.87 -14.84
CA ASN A 190 14.61 -10.48 -15.49
C ASN A 190 13.36 -11.16 -14.91
N GLY A 191 13.48 -12.34 -14.27
CA GLY A 191 12.37 -12.99 -13.57
C GLY A 191 11.83 -12.23 -12.36
N VAL A 192 12.61 -11.32 -11.76
CA VAL A 192 12.14 -10.46 -10.67
C VAL A 192 11.33 -9.27 -11.20
N ALA A 193 11.51 -8.91 -12.46
CA ALA A 193 10.83 -7.75 -13.07
C ALA A 193 9.31 -7.91 -13.16
N GLU A 194 8.79 -9.14 -13.12
CA GLU A 194 7.35 -9.42 -13.11
C GLU A 194 6.67 -8.95 -11.82
N TYR A 195 7.41 -8.93 -10.70
CA TYR A 195 6.91 -8.44 -9.41
C TYR A 195 7.15 -6.94 -9.19
N LEU A 196 7.87 -6.29 -10.10
CA LEU A 196 8.18 -4.85 -10.04
C LEU A 196 7.25 -4.06 -10.98
N GLN A 197 5.95 -4.34 -10.92
CA GLN A 197 4.96 -3.69 -11.77
C GLN A 197 4.51 -2.36 -11.17
N ASP A 198 4.30 -1.36 -12.03
CA ASP A 198 3.71 -0.08 -11.67
C ASP A 198 2.19 -0.06 -11.90
N SER A 199 1.64 -1.16 -12.42
CA SER A 199 0.23 -1.30 -12.78
C SER A 199 -0.29 -2.68 -12.45
N VAL A 200 -1.50 -2.78 -11.93
CA VAL A 200 -2.20 -4.03 -11.68
C VAL A 200 -3.51 -4.06 -12.46
N THR A 201 -3.91 -5.24 -12.94
CA THR A 201 -5.08 -5.39 -13.80
C THR A 201 -5.98 -6.52 -13.32
N VAL A 202 -7.27 -6.24 -13.26
CA VAL A 202 -8.32 -7.21 -13.02
C VAL A 202 -9.28 -7.20 -14.20
N GLU A 203 -9.60 -8.38 -14.69
CA GLU A 203 -10.59 -8.60 -15.75
C GLU A 203 -11.79 -9.35 -15.17
N ALA A 204 -12.99 -9.04 -15.64
CA ALA A 204 -14.20 -9.73 -15.25
C ALA A 204 -15.31 -9.55 -16.30
N ASP A 205 -16.20 -10.52 -16.39
CA ASP A 205 -17.46 -10.34 -17.11
C ASP A 205 -18.50 -9.85 -16.11
N VAL A 206 -19.05 -8.66 -16.32
CA VAL A 206 -20.02 -8.03 -15.41
C VAL A 206 -21.42 -8.04 -16.02
N GLU A 207 -22.41 -8.41 -15.21
CA GLU A 207 -23.83 -8.33 -15.60
C GLU A 207 -24.38 -6.91 -15.42
N SER A 208 -23.86 -6.20 -14.41
CA SER A 208 -24.13 -4.79 -14.15
C SER A 208 -22.94 -4.20 -13.39
N LEU A 209 -22.34 -3.15 -13.92
CA LEU A 209 -21.21 -2.48 -13.26
C LEU A 209 -21.71 -1.49 -12.19
#